data_503361f24d634078d41850dc69ed2a1d
#
_entry.id   503361f24d634078d41850dc69ed2a1d
#
_cell.length_a   1.000
_cell.length_b   1.000
_cell.length_c   1.000
_cell.angle_alpha   90.00
_cell.angle_beta   90.00
_cell.angle_gamma   90.00
#
_symmetry.space_group_name_H-M   'P 1'
#
loop_
_entity.id
_entity.type
_entity.pdbx_description
1 polymer ?
#
loop_
_entity_poly.entity_id
_entity_poly.type
_entity_poly.pdbx_seq_one_letter_code
_entity_poly.pdbx_strand_id
1 'polypeptide(L)'
;MRGAGRLRGLRHEVRAVYESADDVFAKAPAQFPAHKARYEDFHAGGDLLMLGTFADPQRDGSMAIFTTRGAAEEFAKGDPFVVNGVVRNWQVREWNEVLVPA
;
A
#
# COMPACT_ATOMS: atom_id res chain seq x y z
N MET A 1 21.53 -3.52 -21.75
CA MET A 1 21.10 -3.34 -21.26
C MET A 1 20.64 -3.65 -20.87
N ARG A 2 20.82 -4.10 -20.55
CA ARG A 2 19.89 -4.28 -20.07
C ARG A 2 19.13 -3.43 -20.45
N GLY A 3 19.15 -3.21 -21.40
CA GLY A 3 18.54 -2.26 -21.96
C GLY A 3 17.39 -1.94 -21.35
N ALA A 4 16.50 -2.69 -21.44
CA ALA A 4 15.36 -2.38 -20.74
C ALA A 4 15.72 -2.26 -19.32
N GLY A 5 16.65 -3.00 -18.91
CA GLY A 5 17.00 -2.95 -17.51
C GLY A 5 17.40 -1.60 -17.05
N ARG A 6 17.89 -0.73 -17.93
CA ARG A 6 18.32 0.53 -17.49
C ARG A 6 17.25 1.33 -17.07
N LEU A 7 16.14 1.08 -17.51
CA LEU A 7 15.04 1.86 -17.06
C LEU A 7 14.67 1.57 -15.63
N ARG A 8 15.26 0.51 -15.05
CA ARG A 8 15.00 0.24 -13.67
C ARG A 8 15.37 1.38 -12.77
N GLY A 9 16.40 2.14 -13.08
CA GLY A 9 16.79 3.29 -12.30
C GLY A 9 15.82 4.44 -12.40
N LEU A 10 14.88 4.36 -13.35
CA LEU A 10 13.89 5.39 -13.54
C LEU A 10 12.49 4.89 -13.23
N ARG A 11 12.41 3.82 -12.46
CA ARG A 11 11.12 3.24 -12.14
C ARG A 11 10.21 4.24 -11.44
N HIS A 12 8.99 4.25 -11.89
CA HIS A 12 7.91 5.02 -11.28
C HIS A 12 7.10 4.08 -10.42
N GLU A 13 6.86 4.44 -9.17
CA GLU A 13 6.01 3.68 -8.27
C GLU A 13 5.03 4.62 -7.58
N VAL A 14 4.00 4.02 -6.99
CA VAL A 14 3.00 4.78 -6.27
C VAL A 14 2.98 4.31 -4.82
N ARG A 15 3.11 5.24 -3.89
CA ARG A 15 3.09 4.97 -2.45
C ARG A 15 1.73 5.36 -1.91
N ALA A 16 1.09 4.45 -1.20
CA ALA A 16 -0.11 4.74 -0.46
C ALA A 16 0.22 4.69 1.03
N VAL A 17 -0.05 5.77 1.74
CA VAL A 17 0.25 5.88 3.16
C VAL A 17 -1.07 5.92 3.91
N TYR A 18 -1.21 5.07 4.92
CA TYR A 18 -2.46 4.89 5.66
C TYR A 18 -2.25 5.29 7.12
N GLU A 19 -3.14 6.14 7.61
CA GLU A 19 -3.12 6.58 8.99
C GLU A 19 -4.07 5.73 9.81
N SER A 20 -3.58 5.17 10.92
CA SER A 20 -4.37 4.28 11.77
C SER A 20 -5.42 5.03 12.57
N ALA A 21 -6.57 4.40 12.77
CA ALA A 21 -7.56 4.88 13.72
C ALA A 21 -6.99 4.85 15.14
N ASP A 22 -7.58 5.62 16.04
CA ASP A 22 -7.10 5.73 17.42
C ASP A 22 -7.09 4.39 18.16
N ASP A 23 -8.00 3.47 17.78
CA ASP A 23 -8.12 2.16 18.40
C ASP A 23 -7.84 1.04 17.38
N VAL A 24 -6.79 1.20 16.60
CA VAL A 24 -6.48 0.31 15.49
C VAL A 24 -6.40 -1.17 15.92
N PHE A 25 -5.77 -1.45 17.06
CA PHE A 25 -5.61 -2.84 17.50
C PHE A 25 -6.91 -3.48 17.99
N ALA A 26 -7.88 -2.66 18.38
CA ALA A 26 -9.20 -3.17 18.73
C ALA A 26 -10.06 -3.43 17.50
N LYS A 27 -9.89 -2.62 16.45
CA LYS A 27 -10.69 -2.71 15.23
C LYS A 27 -10.16 -3.68 14.19
N ALA A 28 -8.84 -3.80 14.07
CA ALA A 28 -8.22 -4.55 12.99
C ALA A 28 -8.59 -6.03 12.95
N PRO A 29 -8.63 -6.77 14.09
CA PRO A 29 -8.84 -8.21 14.00
C PRO A 29 -10.12 -8.63 13.29
N ALA A 30 -11.22 -7.92 13.49
CA ALA A 30 -12.49 -8.28 12.85
C ALA A 30 -12.44 -8.07 11.33
N GLN A 31 -11.63 -7.14 10.87
CA GLN A 31 -11.56 -6.81 9.44
C GLN A 31 -10.38 -7.47 8.73
N PHE A 32 -9.49 -8.10 9.49
CA PHE A 32 -8.25 -8.61 8.91
C PHE A 32 -8.46 -9.69 7.85
N PRO A 33 -9.32 -10.69 8.05
CA PRO A 33 -9.47 -11.74 7.03
C PRO A 33 -9.87 -11.20 5.66
N ALA A 34 -10.81 -10.27 5.60
CA ALA A 34 -11.24 -9.67 4.34
C ALA A 34 -10.17 -8.73 3.78
N HIS A 35 -9.49 -7.98 4.63
CA HIS A 35 -8.38 -7.14 4.22
C HIS A 35 -7.25 -7.98 3.61
N LYS A 36 -6.91 -9.11 4.24
CA LYS A 36 -5.87 -10.00 3.76
C LYS A 36 -6.24 -10.60 2.40
N ALA A 37 -7.48 -11.07 2.24
CA ALA A 37 -7.92 -11.61 0.97
C ALA A 37 -7.77 -10.57 -0.14
N ARG A 38 -8.10 -9.32 0.15
CA ARG A 38 -8.00 -8.25 -0.84
C ARG A 38 -6.56 -7.94 -1.22
N TYR A 39 -5.65 -7.82 -0.24
CA TYR A 39 -4.28 -7.47 -0.60
C TYR A 39 -3.58 -8.64 -1.29
N GLU A 40 -3.92 -9.88 -0.97
CA GLU A 40 -3.38 -11.02 -1.68
C GLU A 40 -3.85 -11.04 -3.14
N ASP A 41 -5.10 -10.66 -3.37
CA ASP A 41 -5.67 -10.60 -4.71
C ASP A 41 -4.98 -9.54 -5.57
N PHE A 42 -4.81 -8.34 -5.02
CA PHE A 42 -4.11 -7.26 -5.73
C PHE A 42 -2.65 -7.60 -5.98
N HIS A 43 -2.02 -8.30 -5.04
CA HIS A 43 -0.64 -8.73 -5.23
C HIS A 43 -0.54 -9.81 -6.31
N ALA A 44 -1.43 -10.78 -6.31
CA ALA A 44 -1.44 -11.83 -7.32
C ALA A 44 -1.68 -11.25 -8.72
N GLY A 45 -2.46 -10.18 -8.81
CA GLY A 45 -2.71 -9.50 -10.08
C GLY A 45 -1.58 -8.60 -10.56
N GLY A 46 -0.55 -8.41 -9.75
CA GLY A 46 0.63 -7.63 -10.13
C GLY A 46 0.54 -6.14 -9.80
N ASP A 47 -0.58 -5.65 -9.30
CA ASP A 47 -0.76 -4.24 -9.03
C ASP A 47 -0.17 -3.79 -7.70
N LEU A 48 -0.21 -4.66 -6.70
CA LEU A 48 0.33 -4.38 -5.37
C LEU A 48 1.69 -5.06 -5.24
N LEU A 49 2.73 -4.27 -5.02
CA LEU A 49 4.10 -4.77 -4.95
C LEU A 49 4.53 -5.10 -3.53
N MET A 50 4.24 -4.21 -2.58
CA MET A 50 4.64 -4.36 -1.19
C MET A 50 3.59 -3.75 -0.29
N LEU A 51 3.46 -4.30 0.92
CA LEU A 51 2.53 -3.80 1.92
C LEU A 51 3.12 -4.09 3.29
N GLY A 52 3.06 -3.15 4.20
CA GLY A 52 3.58 -3.36 5.53
C GLY A 52 3.17 -2.27 6.51
N THR A 53 3.45 -2.52 7.78
CA THR A 53 3.23 -1.54 8.83
C THR A 53 4.55 -0.92 9.23
N PHE A 54 4.50 0.34 9.68
CA PHE A 54 5.65 0.94 10.32
C PHE A 54 5.85 0.31 11.70
N ALA A 55 6.99 0.59 12.34
CA ALA A 55 7.37 -0.08 13.59
C ALA A 55 6.31 0.10 14.70
N ASP A 56 5.67 1.26 14.74
CA ASP A 56 4.57 1.53 15.67
C ASP A 56 3.32 1.83 14.84
N PRO A 57 2.53 0.80 14.48
CA PRO A 57 1.39 1.01 13.59
C PRO A 57 0.32 1.95 14.15
N GLN A 58 0.16 2.00 15.46
CA GLN A 58 -0.82 2.88 16.06
C GLN A 58 -0.47 4.35 15.82
N ARG A 59 0.81 4.69 15.96
CA ARG A 59 1.27 6.06 15.79
C ARG A 59 1.57 6.39 14.33
N ASP A 60 2.24 5.47 13.63
CA ASP A 60 2.83 5.77 12.34
C ASP A 60 2.09 5.15 11.16
N GLY A 61 1.16 4.21 11.42
CA GLY A 61 0.35 3.63 10.36
C GLY A 61 1.06 2.57 9.53
N SER A 62 0.70 2.54 8.25
CA SER A 62 1.18 1.53 7.32
C SER A 62 1.38 2.14 5.93
N MET A 63 1.99 1.37 5.04
CA MET A 63 2.26 1.84 3.69
C MET A 63 2.18 0.68 2.71
N ALA A 64 1.73 0.98 1.50
CA ALA A 64 1.72 0.03 0.40
C ALA A 64 2.36 0.66 -0.84
N ILE A 65 2.91 -0.18 -1.71
CA ILE A 65 3.51 0.26 -2.96
C ILE A 65 2.77 -0.41 -4.11
N PHE A 66 2.28 0.41 -5.03
CA PHE A 66 1.52 -0.04 -6.18
C PHE A 66 2.22 0.35 -7.48
N THR A 67 1.82 -0.28 -8.58
CA THR A 67 2.36 0.03 -9.89
C THR A 67 1.74 1.29 -10.49
N THR A 68 0.47 1.60 -10.14
CA THR A 68 -0.23 2.76 -10.67
C THR A 68 -1.06 3.45 -9.59
N ARG A 69 -1.33 4.74 -9.82
CA ARG A 69 -2.21 5.50 -8.94
C ARG A 69 -3.63 4.93 -8.93
N GLY A 70 -4.12 4.52 -10.10
CA GLY A 70 -5.47 3.94 -10.18
C GLY A 70 -5.62 2.70 -9.35
N ALA A 71 -4.62 1.81 -9.37
CA ALA A 71 -4.66 0.59 -8.55
C ALA A 71 -4.62 0.93 -7.06
N ALA A 72 -3.80 1.90 -6.66
CA ALA A 72 -3.71 2.32 -5.26
C ALA A 72 -5.04 2.88 -4.77
N GLU A 73 -5.67 3.73 -5.58
CA GLU A 73 -6.96 4.33 -5.22
C GLU A 73 -8.07 3.30 -5.18
N GLU A 74 -8.10 2.39 -6.16
CA GLU A 74 -9.10 1.34 -6.18
C GLU A 74 -8.96 0.44 -4.96
N PHE A 75 -7.73 0.07 -4.62
CA PHE A 75 -7.49 -0.75 -3.43
C PHE A 75 -8.03 -0.08 -2.17
N ALA A 76 -7.68 1.18 -1.96
CA ALA A 76 -8.09 1.91 -0.75
C ALA A 76 -9.60 2.05 -0.66
N LYS A 77 -10.27 2.35 -1.76
CA LYS A 77 -11.72 2.57 -1.75
C LYS A 77 -12.52 1.33 -1.37
N GLY A 78 -11.98 0.14 -1.63
CA GLY A 78 -12.66 -1.11 -1.32
C GLY A 78 -12.05 -1.90 -0.17
N ASP A 79 -10.96 -1.41 0.42
CA ASP A 79 -10.29 -2.13 1.49
C ASP A 79 -11.16 -2.12 2.75
N PRO A 80 -11.49 -3.30 3.33
CA PRO A 80 -12.24 -3.36 4.57
C PRO A 80 -11.62 -2.54 5.70
N PHE A 81 -10.31 -2.39 5.75
CA PHE A 81 -9.66 -1.55 6.74
C PHE A 81 -10.03 -0.06 6.57
N VAL A 82 -10.19 0.38 5.33
CA VAL A 82 -10.60 1.75 5.05
C VAL A 82 -12.11 1.91 5.24
N VAL A 83 -12.88 1.02 4.65
CA VAL A 83 -14.34 1.10 4.68
C VAL A 83 -14.89 1.03 6.09
N ASN A 84 -14.26 0.23 6.96
CA ASN A 84 -14.74 -0.02 8.32
C ASN A 84 -13.95 0.72 9.39
N GLY A 85 -13.19 1.74 9.00
CA GLY A 85 -12.59 2.68 9.95
C GLY A 85 -11.39 2.20 10.73
N VAL A 86 -10.71 1.15 10.28
CA VAL A 86 -9.42 0.74 10.85
C VAL A 86 -8.33 1.72 10.41
N VAL A 87 -8.42 2.16 9.16
CA VAL A 87 -7.63 3.27 8.62
C VAL A 87 -8.53 4.50 8.60
N ARG A 88 -8.11 5.57 9.25
CA ARG A 88 -8.95 6.76 9.31
C ARG A 88 -8.67 7.76 8.19
N ASN A 89 -7.49 7.67 7.58
CA ASN A 89 -7.11 8.55 6.48
C ASN A 89 -6.06 7.89 5.63
N TRP A 90 -6.01 8.24 4.34
CA TRP A 90 -5.01 7.69 3.44
C TRP A 90 -4.67 8.68 2.36
N GLN A 91 -3.42 8.59 1.84
CA GLN A 91 -2.92 9.42 0.75
C GLN A 91 -2.20 8.55 -0.25
N VAL A 92 -2.34 8.90 -1.53
CA VAL A 92 -1.61 8.26 -2.62
C VAL A 92 -0.62 9.28 -3.18
N ARG A 93 0.65 8.89 -3.25
CA ARG A 93 1.73 9.76 -3.73
C ARG A 93 2.54 9.03 -4.76
N GLU A 94 2.85 9.71 -5.84
CA GLU A 94 3.68 9.13 -6.89
C GLU A 94 5.15 9.33 -6.53
N TRP A 95 5.94 8.31 -6.84
CA TRP A 95 7.34 8.22 -6.43
C TRP A 95 8.20 7.91 -7.64
N ASN A 96 9.18 8.74 -7.92
CA ASN A 96 10.14 8.51 -8.99
C ASN A 96 11.48 8.19 -8.37
N GLU A 97 12.00 7.00 -8.62
CA GLU A 97 13.26 6.57 -8.06
C GLU A 97 14.41 7.23 -8.81
N VAL A 98 15.35 7.81 -8.07
CA VAL A 98 16.53 8.44 -8.67
C VAL A 98 17.79 7.63 -8.43
N LEU A 99 17.78 6.75 -7.44
CA LEU A 99 18.87 5.82 -7.18
C LEU A 99 18.25 4.48 -6.81
N VAL A 100 18.51 3.47 -7.62
CA VAL A 100 17.93 2.15 -7.47
C VAL A 100 19.05 1.13 -7.41
N PRO A 101 19.03 0.22 -6.42
CA PRO A 101 20.05 -0.82 -6.35
C PRO A 101 20.06 -1.66 -7.62
N ALA A 102 21.24 -2.10 -8.02
CA ALA A 102 21.40 -2.90 -9.22
C ALA A 102 20.75 -4.27 -9.07
#